data_496c9919e86e83b7ce558647b28ba473
#
_entry.id   496c9919e86e83b7ce558647b28ba473
#
_cell.length_a   1.000
_cell.length_b   1.000
_cell.length_c   1.000
_cell.angle_alpha   90.00
_cell.angle_beta   90.00
_cell.angle_gamma   90.00
#
_symmetry.space_group_name_H-M   'P 1'
#
loop_
_entity.id
_entity.type
_entity.pdbx_description
1 polymer ?
#
loop_
_entity_poly.entity_id
_entity_poly.type
_entity_poly.pdbx_seq_one_letter_code
_entity_poly.pdbx_strand_id
1 'polypeptide(L)'
;YAVLDEHTKIIAFEPHLHAPGVRMCIEAIWGHNQLTLNCVGYDHNWVKQYVYEDDAAPLLPKGTILHVIGFVDTTIDNQNIADARNWAGGGRRSVSNMFIDLGYSVELTEEQFQLEMAERRAKMKSRNEYDVGCPLCWAPVVPVTEEDGSRPRGNQ
;
A
#
# COMPACT_ATOMS: atom_id res chain seq x y z
N TYR A 1 2.17 -12.12 1.12
CA TYR A 1 1.90 -11.20 2.21
C TYR A 1 2.99 -11.27 3.28
N ALA A 2 3.14 -10.21 4.04
CA ALA A 2 4.01 -10.13 5.19
C ALA A 2 3.25 -9.50 6.37
N VAL A 3 3.57 -9.92 7.58
CA VAL A 3 3.10 -9.24 8.80
C VAL A 3 4.19 -8.27 9.23
N LEU A 4 3.81 -7.03 9.50
CA LEU A 4 4.76 -6.01 9.93
C LEU A 4 5.17 -6.25 11.38
N ASP A 5 6.46 -6.42 11.60
CA ASP A 5 7.03 -6.66 12.94
C ASP A 5 7.17 -5.36 13.75
N GLU A 6 7.21 -4.21 13.07
CA GLU A 6 7.28 -2.88 13.67
C GLU A 6 6.29 -1.92 13.01
N HIS A 7 6.00 -0.79 13.66
CA HIS A 7 5.26 0.30 13.04
C HIS A 7 6.00 0.75 11.79
N THR A 8 5.29 0.98 10.71
CA THR A 8 5.93 1.18 9.41
C THR A 8 5.30 2.35 8.66
N LYS A 9 6.13 3.22 8.12
CA LYS A 9 5.73 4.26 7.16
C LYS A 9 6.14 3.81 5.76
N ILE A 10 5.18 3.70 4.84
CA ILE A 10 5.45 3.37 3.45
C ILE A 10 5.84 4.65 2.71
N ILE A 11 7.06 4.75 2.25
CA ILE A 11 7.58 5.93 1.55
C ILE A 11 7.29 5.87 0.05
N ALA A 12 7.47 4.68 -0.53
CA ALA A 12 7.27 4.49 -1.96
C ALA A 12 6.74 3.09 -2.26
N PHE A 13 5.96 2.99 -3.31
CA PHE A 13 5.50 1.75 -3.92
C PHE A 13 6.13 1.64 -5.31
N GLU A 14 6.86 0.58 -5.57
CA GLU A 14 7.48 0.30 -6.85
C GLU A 14 7.08 -1.10 -7.33
N PRO A 15 5.97 -1.20 -8.08
CA PRO A 15 5.53 -2.49 -8.61
C PRO A 15 6.56 -3.04 -9.58
N HIS A 16 6.98 -4.27 -9.33
CA HIS A 16 7.86 -5.00 -10.22
C HIS A 16 7.23 -6.35 -10.56
N LEU A 17 6.83 -6.46 -11.82
CA LEU A 17 6.37 -7.69 -12.43
C LEU A 17 7.27 -8.02 -13.62
N HIS A 18 7.17 -9.24 -14.11
CA HIS A 18 7.76 -9.59 -15.39
C HIS A 18 6.75 -9.49 -16.53
N ALA A 19 7.16 -9.83 -17.76
CA ALA A 19 6.41 -9.62 -19.00
C ALA A 19 4.91 -9.99 -18.95
N PRO A 20 4.46 -11.04 -18.25
CA PRO A 20 3.03 -11.33 -18.13
C PRO A 20 2.26 -10.34 -17.24
N GLY A 21 2.94 -9.52 -16.45
CA GLY A 21 2.32 -8.61 -15.47
C GLY A 21 1.60 -7.45 -16.15
N VAL A 22 0.40 -7.12 -15.64
CA VAL A 22 -0.44 -6.03 -16.17
C VAL A 22 -0.88 -5.04 -15.10
N ARG A 23 -0.87 -5.44 -13.82
CA ARG A 23 -1.25 -4.58 -12.70
C ARG A 23 -0.71 -5.12 -11.39
N MET A 24 -0.49 -4.23 -10.45
CA MET A 24 -0.12 -4.59 -9.08
C MET A 24 -0.80 -3.69 -8.07
N CYS A 25 -1.27 -4.29 -6.98
CA CYS A 25 -1.88 -3.59 -5.88
C CYS A 25 -1.14 -3.92 -4.58
N ILE A 26 -1.13 -2.96 -3.67
CA ILE A 26 -0.66 -3.14 -2.29
C ILE A 26 -1.79 -2.77 -1.33
N GLU A 27 -2.04 -3.63 -0.36
CA GLU A 27 -3.12 -3.52 0.61
C GLU A 27 -2.59 -3.68 2.02
N ALA A 28 -3.24 -3.01 2.96
CA ALA A 28 -3.01 -3.20 4.38
C ALA A 28 -4.27 -3.80 5.02
N ILE A 29 -4.07 -4.82 5.86
CA ILE A 29 -5.16 -5.53 6.54
C ILE A 29 -4.82 -5.55 8.03
N TRP A 30 -5.73 -5.04 8.86
CA TRP A 30 -5.61 -5.11 10.32
C TRP A 30 -7.00 -5.15 10.97
N GLY A 31 -7.16 -6.02 11.95
CA GLY A 31 -8.47 -6.25 12.57
C GLY A 31 -9.52 -6.62 11.53
N HIS A 32 -10.57 -5.82 11.42
CA HIS A 32 -11.65 -5.99 10.43
C HIS A 32 -11.51 -5.05 9.23
N ASN A 33 -10.38 -4.35 9.12
CA ASN A 33 -10.17 -3.36 8.07
C ASN A 33 -9.28 -3.92 6.98
N GLN A 34 -9.62 -3.62 5.74
CA GLN A 34 -8.80 -3.84 4.56
C GLN A 34 -8.79 -2.55 3.74
N LEU A 35 -7.62 -2.06 3.42
CA LEU A 35 -7.44 -0.83 2.66
C LEU A 35 -6.46 -1.06 1.52
N THR A 36 -6.88 -0.73 0.31
CA THR A 36 -5.97 -0.65 -0.82
C THR A 36 -5.16 0.66 -0.72
N LEU A 37 -3.86 0.53 -0.49
CA LEU A 37 -2.95 1.67 -0.38
C LEU A 37 -2.59 2.25 -1.74
N ASN A 38 -2.39 1.37 -2.71
CA ASN A 38 -2.15 1.73 -4.10
C ASN A 38 -2.53 0.58 -5.03
N CYS A 39 -2.94 0.89 -6.25
CA CYS A 39 -3.25 -0.11 -7.27
C CYS A 39 -3.02 0.50 -8.66
N VAL A 40 -2.02 0.02 -9.38
CA VAL A 40 -1.55 0.65 -10.62
C VAL A 40 -1.44 -0.35 -11.75
N GLY A 41 -1.67 0.12 -12.97
CA GLY A 41 -1.31 -0.60 -14.18
C GLY A 41 0.20 -0.77 -14.28
N TYR A 42 0.65 -1.87 -14.83
CA TYR A 42 2.05 -2.18 -15.02
C TYR A 42 2.36 -2.31 -16.52
N ASP A 43 3.40 -1.63 -16.95
CA ASP A 43 4.01 -1.78 -18.27
C ASP A 43 5.43 -2.30 -18.10
N HIS A 44 5.70 -3.49 -18.61
CA HIS A 44 7.01 -4.13 -18.55
C HIS A 44 8.14 -3.27 -19.12
N ASN A 45 7.83 -2.40 -20.06
CA ASN A 45 8.80 -1.51 -20.71
C ASN A 45 8.94 -0.16 -20.01
N TRP A 46 8.12 0.11 -18.97
CA TRP A 46 8.09 1.38 -18.26
C TRP A 46 7.80 1.18 -16.77
N VAL A 47 8.80 0.75 -16.03
CA VAL A 47 8.69 0.61 -14.57
C VAL A 47 8.67 1.99 -13.91
N LYS A 48 7.75 2.19 -12.98
CA LYS A 48 7.57 3.45 -12.24
C LYS A 48 7.63 3.21 -10.75
N GLN A 49 8.23 4.16 -10.05
CA GLN A 49 8.15 4.27 -8.60
C GLN A 49 7.14 5.35 -8.23
N TYR A 50 6.24 5.04 -7.31
CA TYR A 50 5.23 5.96 -6.77
C TYR A 50 5.65 6.38 -5.37
N VAL A 51 6.16 7.59 -5.24
CA VAL A 51 6.58 8.15 -3.96
C VAL A 51 5.40 8.89 -3.35
N TYR A 52 5.10 8.59 -2.10
CA TYR A 52 4.04 9.27 -1.36
C TYR A 52 4.52 10.63 -0.85
N GLU A 53 3.65 11.62 -0.90
CA GLU A 53 3.85 12.86 -0.14
C GLU A 53 3.94 12.51 1.36
N ASP A 54 4.76 13.23 2.10
CA ASP A 54 5.07 12.92 3.48
C ASP A 54 3.84 12.81 4.38
N ASP A 55 2.87 13.71 4.18
CA ASP A 55 1.61 13.74 4.93
C ASP A 55 0.52 12.78 4.40
N ALA A 56 0.77 12.12 3.26
CA ALA A 56 -0.10 11.10 2.67
C ALA A 56 0.50 9.69 2.74
N ALA A 57 1.77 9.56 3.11
CA ALA A 57 2.45 8.27 3.23
C ALA A 57 1.75 7.36 4.24
N PRO A 58 1.37 6.12 3.88
CA PRO A 58 0.67 5.23 4.80
C PRO A 58 1.48 4.97 6.08
N LEU A 59 0.85 5.20 7.24
CA LEU A 59 1.38 4.88 8.57
C LEU A 59 0.67 3.63 9.07
N LEU A 60 1.39 2.53 9.10
CA LEU A 60 0.87 1.21 9.39
C LEU A 60 1.28 0.76 10.79
N PRO A 61 0.33 0.37 11.66
CA PRO A 61 0.67 -0.16 12.96
C PRO A 61 1.35 -1.53 12.85
N LYS A 62 2.21 -1.83 13.81
CA LYS A 62 2.74 -3.17 14.05
C LYS A 62 1.63 -4.23 14.03
N GLY A 63 1.88 -5.37 13.43
CA GLY A 63 0.91 -6.45 13.27
C GLY A 63 -0.01 -6.31 12.07
N THR A 64 0.07 -5.21 11.30
CA THR A 64 -0.63 -5.07 10.03
C THR A 64 -0.12 -6.11 9.03
N ILE A 65 -1.04 -6.75 8.32
CA ILE A 65 -0.70 -7.61 7.18
C ILE A 65 -0.57 -6.74 5.95
N LEU A 66 0.63 -6.69 5.38
CA LEU A 66 0.88 -6.07 4.09
C LEU A 66 0.67 -7.12 3.00
N HIS A 67 -0.29 -6.89 2.13
CA HIS A 67 -0.69 -7.82 1.09
C HIS A 67 -0.41 -7.23 -0.29
N VAL A 68 0.39 -7.91 -1.08
CA VAL A 68 0.75 -7.52 -2.45
C VAL A 68 0.04 -8.47 -3.42
N ILE A 69 -0.65 -7.90 -4.41
CA ILE A 69 -1.43 -8.64 -5.40
C ILE A 69 -0.91 -8.29 -6.79
N GLY A 70 -0.36 -9.26 -7.49
CA GLY A 70 0.03 -9.15 -8.89
C GLY A 70 -1.04 -9.72 -9.81
N PHE A 71 -1.33 -9.02 -10.90
CA PHE A 71 -2.23 -9.48 -11.96
C PHE A 71 -1.42 -9.74 -13.21
N VAL A 72 -1.67 -10.88 -13.82
CA VAL A 72 -0.97 -11.31 -15.03
C VAL A 72 -1.98 -11.58 -16.14
N ASP A 73 -1.57 -11.24 -17.37
CA ASP A 73 -2.26 -11.60 -18.58
C ASP A 73 -1.35 -12.48 -19.44
N THR A 74 -1.74 -13.73 -19.63
CA THR A 74 -1.02 -14.72 -20.44
C THR A 74 -1.73 -15.00 -21.78
N THR A 75 -2.65 -14.14 -22.18
CA THR A 75 -3.34 -14.27 -23.47
C THR A 75 -2.47 -13.79 -24.64
N ILE A 76 -2.89 -14.11 -25.84
CA ILE A 76 -2.21 -13.67 -27.07
C ILE A 76 -2.25 -12.14 -27.25
N ASP A 77 -3.14 -11.45 -26.55
CA ASP A 77 -3.27 -9.99 -26.62
C ASP A 77 -2.16 -9.26 -25.86
N ASN A 78 -1.49 -9.96 -24.93
CA ASN A 78 -0.33 -9.40 -24.22
C ASN A 78 0.92 -9.47 -25.12
N GLN A 79 1.30 -8.34 -25.70
CA GLN A 79 2.45 -8.22 -26.60
C GLN A 79 3.82 -8.40 -25.92
N ASN A 80 3.86 -8.41 -24.59
CA ASN A 80 5.12 -8.60 -23.83
C ASN A 80 5.49 -10.08 -23.67
N ILE A 81 4.60 -11.03 -23.99
CA ILE A 81 4.89 -12.46 -23.94
C ILE A 81 5.20 -12.99 -25.35
N ALA A 82 6.19 -13.87 -25.44
CA ALA A 82 6.65 -14.37 -26.73
C ALA A 82 5.66 -15.35 -27.38
N ASP A 83 5.05 -16.21 -26.58
CA ASP A 83 4.08 -17.22 -27.05
C ASP A 83 3.10 -17.58 -25.92
N ALA A 84 1.84 -17.20 -26.09
CA ALA A 84 0.77 -17.46 -25.12
C ALA A 84 0.47 -18.95 -24.89
N ARG A 85 0.93 -19.83 -25.77
CA ARG A 85 0.78 -21.30 -25.63
C ARG A 85 1.80 -21.90 -24.69
N ASN A 86 2.88 -21.18 -24.37
CA ASN A 86 3.92 -21.66 -23.48
C ASN A 86 3.49 -21.50 -22.01
N TRP A 87 3.80 -22.52 -21.24
CA TRP A 87 3.64 -22.42 -19.79
C TRP A 87 4.66 -21.44 -19.19
N ALA A 88 4.16 -20.48 -18.39
CA ALA A 88 4.99 -19.52 -17.70
C ALA A 88 5.03 -19.82 -16.19
N GLY A 89 6.11 -20.42 -15.72
CA GLY A 89 6.38 -20.61 -14.29
C GLY A 89 6.98 -19.38 -13.63
N GLY A 90 7.07 -19.39 -12.30
CA GLY A 90 7.80 -18.38 -11.53
C GLY A 90 9.30 -18.41 -11.82
N GLY A 91 9.97 -17.26 -11.83
CA GLY A 91 11.41 -17.22 -11.99
C GLY A 91 12.00 -15.86 -12.28
N ARG A 92 13.33 -15.83 -12.41
CA ARG A 92 14.10 -14.58 -12.59
C ARG A 92 14.14 -14.09 -14.05
N ARG A 93 13.74 -14.90 -15.01
CA ARG A 93 13.72 -14.47 -16.42
C ARG A 93 12.57 -13.51 -16.66
N SER A 94 12.77 -12.49 -17.45
CA SER A 94 11.75 -11.47 -17.77
C SER A 94 10.46 -12.03 -18.38
N VAL A 95 10.52 -13.21 -18.99
CA VAL A 95 9.35 -13.93 -19.54
C VAL A 95 8.61 -14.80 -18.53
N SER A 96 9.18 -14.99 -17.32
CA SER A 96 8.58 -15.76 -16.25
C SER A 96 7.62 -14.91 -15.42
N ASN A 97 6.76 -15.56 -14.63
CA ASN A 97 5.93 -14.84 -13.65
C ASN A 97 6.79 -14.36 -12.46
N MET A 98 6.67 -13.11 -12.13
CA MET A 98 7.22 -12.50 -10.92
C MET A 98 6.34 -11.32 -10.52
N PHE A 99 6.17 -11.14 -9.22
CA PHE A 99 5.65 -9.90 -8.66
C PHE A 99 6.30 -9.64 -7.30
N ILE A 100 6.81 -8.45 -7.12
CA ILE A 100 7.44 -7.97 -5.89
C ILE A 100 7.30 -6.45 -5.82
N ASP A 101 7.10 -5.92 -4.63
CA ASP A 101 7.26 -4.49 -4.38
C ASP A 101 8.73 -4.18 -4.08
N LEU A 102 9.33 -3.29 -4.86
CA LEU A 102 10.68 -2.77 -4.67
C LEU A 102 10.67 -1.38 -4.03
N GLY A 103 9.54 -0.94 -3.53
CA GLY A 103 9.37 0.33 -2.84
C GLY A 103 10.14 0.41 -1.52
N TYR A 104 9.99 1.55 -0.85
CA TYR A 104 10.70 1.85 0.39
C TYR A 104 9.73 2.02 1.54
N SER A 105 10.11 1.50 2.69
CA SER A 105 9.44 1.74 3.96
C SER A 105 10.45 2.04 5.06
N VAL A 106 9.99 2.68 6.12
CA VAL A 106 10.77 2.98 7.31
C VAL A 106 10.06 2.41 8.52
N GLU A 107 10.78 1.65 9.33
CA GLU A 107 10.32 1.19 10.63
C GLU A 107 10.37 2.34 11.63
N LEU A 108 9.35 2.44 12.47
CA LEU A 108 9.19 3.48 13.47
C LEU A 108 9.06 2.85 14.86
N THR A 109 9.64 3.52 15.86
CA THR A 109 9.31 3.19 17.24
C THR A 109 7.86 3.60 17.56
N GLU A 110 7.31 3.12 18.67
CA GLU A 110 5.99 3.53 19.13
C GLU A 110 5.89 5.05 19.26
N GLU A 111 6.89 5.69 19.86
CA GLU A 111 6.91 7.15 20.07
C GLU A 111 6.94 7.91 18.75
N GLN A 112 7.76 7.45 17.79
CA GLN A 112 7.83 8.05 16.45
C GLN A 112 6.51 7.90 15.70
N PHE A 113 5.90 6.72 15.77
CA PHE A 113 4.61 6.45 15.15
C PHE A 113 3.51 7.36 15.69
N GLN A 114 3.43 7.49 17.03
CA GLN A 114 2.44 8.36 17.68
C GLN A 114 2.66 9.83 17.34
N LEU A 115 3.92 10.28 17.28
CA LEU A 115 4.27 11.64 16.90
C LEU A 115 3.82 11.94 15.46
N GLU A 116 4.16 11.08 14.50
CA GLU A 116 3.77 11.23 13.10
C GLU A 116 2.24 11.24 12.93
N MET A 117 1.53 10.38 13.66
CA MET A 117 0.07 10.35 13.67
C MET A 117 -0.53 11.65 14.21
N ALA A 118 0.03 12.19 15.28
CA ALA A 118 -0.44 13.45 15.88
C ALA A 118 -0.19 14.64 14.95
N GLU A 119 1.00 14.72 14.35
CA GLU A 119 1.35 15.77 13.40
C GLU A 119 0.46 15.75 12.16
N ARG A 120 0.19 14.56 11.61
CA ARG A 120 -0.71 14.38 10.47
C ARG A 120 -2.12 14.87 10.78
N ARG A 121 -2.67 14.47 11.93
CA ARG A 121 -4.00 14.93 12.37
C ARG A 121 -4.05 16.44 12.52
N ALA A 122 -3.00 17.06 13.07
CA ALA A 122 -2.92 18.50 13.23
C ALA A 122 -2.90 19.21 11.86
N LYS A 123 -2.12 18.70 10.90
CA LYS A 123 -2.07 19.22 9.53
C LYS A 123 -3.43 19.12 8.82
N MET A 124 -4.09 17.99 8.90
CA MET A 124 -5.41 17.78 8.30
C MET A 124 -6.44 18.71 8.90
N LYS A 125 -6.46 18.83 10.22
CA LYS A 125 -7.35 19.77 10.91
C LYS A 125 -7.12 21.22 10.48
N SER A 126 -5.87 21.63 10.31
CA SER A 126 -5.53 23.00 9.87
C SER A 126 -6.01 23.31 8.45
N ARG A 127 -6.12 22.28 7.58
CA ARG A 127 -6.62 22.41 6.20
C ARG A 127 -8.12 22.22 6.09
N ASN A 128 -8.81 21.95 7.19
CA ASN A 128 -10.21 21.53 7.20
C ASN A 128 -10.48 20.28 6.33
N GLU A 129 -9.48 19.42 6.23
CA GLU A 129 -9.56 18.14 5.54
C GLU A 129 -10.09 17.08 6.49
N TYR A 130 -10.96 16.25 5.97
CA TYR A 130 -11.45 15.09 6.68
C TYR A 130 -10.77 13.85 6.14
N ASP A 131 -10.47 12.92 7.02
CA ASP A 131 -9.83 11.66 6.73
C ASP A 131 -10.78 10.70 6.02
N VAL A 132 -11.19 11.07 4.81
CA VAL A 132 -12.05 10.24 3.99
C VAL A 132 -11.17 9.17 3.34
N GLY A 133 -11.15 8.00 3.91
CA GLY A 133 -10.56 6.82 3.30
C GLY A 133 -9.14 6.45 3.72
N CYS A 134 -8.61 7.02 4.79
CA CYS A 134 -7.42 6.48 5.43
C CYS A 134 -7.74 5.93 6.84
N PRO A 135 -8.36 4.74 6.95
CA PRO A 135 -8.62 4.15 8.25
C PRO A 135 -7.33 3.82 9.02
N LEU A 136 -6.18 3.76 8.34
CA LEU A 136 -4.87 3.56 8.96
C LEU A 136 -4.36 4.82 9.66
N CYS A 137 -4.80 6.00 9.23
CA CYS A 137 -4.60 7.23 10.00
C CYS A 137 -5.42 7.24 11.31
N TRP A 138 -6.30 6.28 11.45
CA TRP A 138 -7.14 6.01 12.62
C TRP A 138 -6.70 4.77 13.38
N ALA A 139 -5.48 4.31 13.20
CA ALA A 139 -5.00 3.16 13.95
C ALA A 139 -5.38 3.34 15.42
N PRO A 140 -6.10 2.37 16.01
CA PRO A 140 -6.75 2.55 17.30
C PRO A 140 -5.79 2.56 18.49
N VAL A 141 -4.55 2.89 18.24
CA VAL A 141 -3.47 2.92 19.24
C VAL A 141 -3.60 4.11 20.18
N VAL A 142 -4.37 5.13 19.80
CA VAL A 142 -4.69 6.24 20.71
C VAL A 142 -6.16 6.09 21.15
N PRO A 143 -6.44 5.89 22.44
CA PRO A 143 -7.80 5.99 22.93
C PRO A 143 -8.36 7.34 22.52
N VAL A 144 -9.42 7.33 21.73
CA VAL A 144 -10.18 8.56 21.44
C VAL A 144 -10.79 8.95 22.77
N THR A 145 -10.22 9.93 23.46
CA THR A 145 -10.87 10.54 24.61
C THR A 145 -12.16 11.21 24.13
N GLU A 146 -13.24 11.07 24.86
CA GLU A 146 -14.56 11.61 24.47
C GLU A 146 -14.58 13.14 24.23
N GLU A 147 -13.47 13.83 24.49
CA GLU A 147 -13.30 15.27 24.30
C GLU A 147 -13.01 15.68 22.86
N ASP A 148 -12.67 14.77 21.96
CA ASP A 148 -12.49 15.08 20.53
C ASP A 148 -13.83 14.96 19.78
N GLY A 149 -14.66 15.99 19.90
CA GLY A 149 -15.95 16.12 19.25
C GLY A 149 -15.93 16.21 17.72
N SER A 150 -14.86 15.80 17.05
CA SER A 150 -14.63 15.96 15.61
C SER A 150 -14.97 14.74 14.76
N ARG A 151 -15.69 13.73 15.28
CA ARG A 151 -16.17 12.63 14.43
C ARG A 151 -17.43 13.04 13.67
N PRO A 152 -17.40 13.17 12.33
CA PRO A 152 -18.63 13.04 11.58
C PRO A 152 -19.14 11.60 11.78
N ARG A 153 -20.36 11.44 12.28
CA ARG A 153 -21.03 10.14 12.34
C ARG A 153 -21.15 9.65 10.91
N GLY A 154 -20.41 8.62 10.57
CA GLY A 154 -20.61 7.91 9.32
C GLY A 154 -22.05 7.45 9.26
N ASN A 155 -22.78 7.86 8.23
CA ASN A 155 -24.08 7.31 7.92
C ASN A 155 -23.89 5.81 7.66
N GLN A 156 -24.65 5.02 8.40
CA GLN A 156 -24.84 3.59 8.18
C GLN A 156 -25.51 3.34 6.83
#